data_9565f57a09cbb9eba33640f1233404f6
#
_entry.id   9565f57a09cbb9eba33640f1233404f6
#
_cell.length_a   1.000
_cell.length_b   1.000
_cell.length_c   1.000
_cell.angle_alpha   90.00
_cell.angle_beta   90.00
_cell.angle_gamma   90.00
#
_symmetry.space_group_name_H-M   'P 1'
#
loop_
_entity.id
_entity.type
_entity.pdbx_description
1 polymer ?
#
loop_
_entity_poly.entity_id
_entity_poly.type
_entity_poly.pdbx_seq_one_letter_code
_entity_poly.pdbx_strand_id
1 'polypeptide(L)'
;MKNLLNISDLNQNEFEKILQFAEDLDSKTEQPLTNKNIGLIFEKNSTRTRLSFQVGINQLNGNFIDVRFEELNLNRFESYEDTFEVMSCYLDYLVFRTTDHKKLELAYKYFKKPIINALSDISHPCQAISDIYTLKENFGTIDNLNIVWMGDMNNVLFSLLEVVDFTKNTKVDVFTSMNDKKDKEKILSKFQVNDKIMSVTDEKSVFMHCLPAKVGSEVTEDVIKGKKSIVLTQAKNRLVAQKGILKWLSI
;
A
#
# COMPACT_ATOMS: atom_id res chain seq x y z
N MET A 1 0.37 -10.04 19.05
CA MET A 1 0.27 -8.61 18.75
C MET A 1 0.10 -8.49 17.24
N LYS A 2 -0.89 -7.74 16.77
CA LYS A 2 -1.16 -7.58 15.33
C LYS A 2 -0.10 -6.69 14.68
N ASN A 3 0.33 -7.05 13.48
CA ASN A 3 1.26 -6.28 12.66
C ASN A 3 0.87 -6.45 11.20
N LEU A 4 1.30 -5.55 10.34
CA LEU A 4 1.11 -5.65 8.90
C LEU A 4 2.45 -5.37 8.20
N LEU A 5 3.33 -6.36 8.14
CA LEU A 5 4.61 -6.26 7.44
C LEU A 5 4.45 -6.71 5.98
N ASN A 6 3.68 -7.79 5.78
CA ASN A 6 3.31 -8.37 4.50
C ASN A 6 1.81 -8.67 4.47
N ILE A 7 1.26 -8.95 3.31
CA ILE A 7 -0.12 -9.42 3.18
C ILE A 7 -0.29 -10.80 3.82
N SER A 8 0.71 -11.66 3.69
CA SER A 8 0.73 -13.01 4.29
C SER A 8 0.71 -13.04 5.83
N ASP A 9 0.89 -11.89 6.50
CA ASP A 9 0.70 -11.78 7.95
C ASP A 9 -0.79 -11.84 8.36
N LEU A 10 -1.71 -11.63 7.42
CA LEU A 10 -3.15 -11.63 7.64
C LEU A 10 -3.73 -13.03 7.40
N ASN A 11 -4.75 -13.37 8.17
CA ASN A 11 -5.68 -14.43 7.81
C ASN A 11 -6.94 -13.87 7.12
N GLN A 12 -7.77 -14.76 6.55
CA GLN A 12 -8.99 -14.38 5.81
C GLN A 12 -9.90 -13.44 6.61
N ASN A 13 -10.17 -13.76 7.86
CA ASN A 13 -11.05 -12.96 8.73
C ASN A 13 -10.48 -11.57 9.03
N GLU A 14 -9.16 -11.45 9.20
CA GLU A 14 -8.49 -10.16 9.42
C GLU A 14 -8.54 -9.29 8.17
N PHE A 15 -8.29 -9.89 7.01
CA PHE A 15 -8.39 -9.20 5.73
C PHE A 15 -9.82 -8.67 5.48
N GLU A 16 -10.84 -9.53 5.67
CA GLU A 16 -12.25 -9.13 5.52
C GLU A 16 -12.63 -8.03 6.50
N LYS A 17 -12.16 -8.09 7.76
CA LYS A 17 -12.38 -7.04 8.75
C LYS A 17 -11.75 -5.72 8.37
N ILE A 18 -10.55 -5.72 7.80
CA ILE A 18 -9.89 -4.49 7.32
C ILE A 18 -10.74 -3.83 6.23
N LEU A 19 -11.24 -4.61 5.26
CA LEU A 19 -12.11 -4.09 4.21
C LEU A 19 -13.44 -3.57 4.77
N GLN A 20 -14.05 -4.29 5.72
CA GLN A 20 -15.27 -3.84 6.38
C GLN A 20 -15.06 -2.54 7.16
N PHE A 21 -13.98 -2.42 7.91
CA PHE A 21 -13.65 -1.18 8.62
C PHE A 21 -13.37 -0.02 7.68
N ALA A 22 -12.78 -0.28 6.53
CA ALA A 22 -12.58 0.73 5.50
C ALA A 22 -13.94 1.27 5.01
N GLU A 23 -14.90 0.40 4.69
CA GLU A 23 -16.26 0.79 4.30
C GLU A 23 -17.00 1.56 5.40
N ASP A 24 -16.96 1.06 6.63
CA ASP A 24 -17.63 1.70 7.78
C ASP A 24 -17.07 3.10 8.05
N LEU A 25 -15.75 3.27 7.99
CA LEU A 25 -15.07 4.55 8.25
C LEU A 25 -15.13 5.55 7.10
N ASP A 26 -15.52 5.14 5.90
CA ASP A 26 -15.84 6.10 4.81
C ASP A 26 -17.20 6.76 5.04
N SER A 27 -18.13 6.07 5.71
CA SER A 27 -19.51 6.49 5.95
C SER A 27 -19.82 6.96 7.37
N LYS A 28 -18.99 6.58 8.38
CA LYS A 28 -19.25 6.84 9.81
C LYS A 28 -18.07 7.52 10.48
N THR A 29 -18.36 8.38 11.45
CA THR A 29 -17.33 9.04 12.28
C THR A 29 -17.06 8.19 13.52
N GLU A 30 -15.95 7.45 13.51
CA GLU A 30 -15.43 6.73 14.68
C GLU A 30 -14.04 7.26 15.04
N GLN A 31 -13.69 7.17 16.31
CA GLN A 31 -12.44 7.71 16.86
C GLN A 31 -11.56 6.63 17.52
N PRO A 32 -11.19 5.55 16.80
CA PRO A 32 -10.50 4.42 17.39
C PRO A 32 -9.06 4.73 17.85
N LEU A 33 -8.50 5.86 17.44
CA LEU A 33 -7.13 6.27 17.77
C LEU A 33 -7.06 7.37 18.84
N THR A 34 -8.16 7.63 19.55
CA THR A 34 -8.16 8.64 20.63
C THR A 34 -7.05 8.38 21.64
N ASN A 35 -6.24 9.40 21.94
CA ASN A 35 -5.05 9.36 22.81
C ASN A 35 -3.95 8.40 22.33
N LYS A 36 -3.91 8.03 21.04
CA LYS A 36 -2.83 7.21 20.45
C LYS A 36 -1.83 8.09 19.72
N ASN A 37 -0.55 7.78 19.91
CA ASN A 37 0.59 8.42 19.24
C ASN A 37 1.15 7.47 18.19
N ILE A 38 1.12 7.87 16.93
CA ILE A 38 1.54 7.06 15.80
C ILE A 38 2.80 7.68 15.17
N GLY A 39 3.92 6.97 15.27
CA GLY A 39 5.16 7.36 14.60
C GLY A 39 5.10 7.11 13.10
N LEU A 40 5.48 8.10 12.31
CA LEU A 40 5.61 8.00 10.86
C LEU A 40 7.09 8.13 10.50
N ILE A 41 7.72 7.02 10.08
CA ILE A 41 9.11 7.00 9.60
C ILE A 41 9.12 6.74 8.10
N PHE A 42 9.70 7.65 7.34
CA PHE A 42 9.82 7.53 5.89
C PHE A 42 11.26 7.73 5.45
N GLU A 43 11.98 6.65 5.17
CA GLU A 43 13.35 6.66 4.67
C GLU A 43 13.47 7.28 3.26
N LYS A 44 12.39 7.25 2.47
CA LYS A 44 12.28 7.94 1.19
C LYS A 44 11.05 8.83 1.14
N ASN A 45 11.15 9.92 0.43
CA ASN A 45 10.05 10.85 0.22
C ASN A 45 8.82 10.14 -0.35
N SER A 46 7.67 10.45 0.21
CA SER A 46 6.38 9.89 -0.21
C SER A 46 5.25 10.88 0.03
N THR A 47 4.78 11.51 -1.03
CA THR A 47 3.66 12.44 -0.93
C THR A 47 2.37 11.70 -0.56
N ARG A 48 1.97 10.74 -1.37
CA ARG A 48 0.67 10.05 -1.21
C ARG A 48 0.57 9.26 0.09
N THR A 49 1.54 8.38 0.37
CA THR A 49 1.48 7.51 1.54
C THR A 49 1.59 8.30 2.84
N ARG A 50 2.50 9.30 2.90
CA ARG A 50 2.65 10.14 4.08
C ARG A 50 1.37 10.94 4.35
N LEU A 51 0.88 11.68 3.35
CA LEU A 51 -0.32 12.50 3.51
C LEU A 51 -1.56 11.66 3.87
N SER A 52 -1.75 10.50 3.22
CA SER A 52 -2.91 9.67 3.51
C SER A 52 -2.88 9.09 4.93
N PHE A 53 -1.70 8.71 5.47
CA PHE A 53 -1.59 8.32 6.87
C PHE A 53 -1.83 9.51 7.82
N GLN A 54 -1.21 10.66 7.60
CA GLN A 54 -1.39 11.84 8.43
C GLN A 54 -2.87 12.26 8.51
N VAL A 55 -3.53 12.35 7.35
CA VAL A 55 -4.97 12.69 7.29
C VAL A 55 -5.81 11.60 7.93
N GLY A 56 -5.54 10.31 7.65
CA GLY A 56 -6.28 9.19 8.21
C GLY A 56 -6.18 9.10 9.73
N ILE A 57 -4.98 9.28 10.29
CA ILE A 57 -4.76 9.30 11.74
C ILE A 57 -5.55 10.44 12.39
N ASN A 58 -5.50 11.66 11.82
CA ASN A 58 -6.26 12.79 12.33
C ASN A 58 -7.77 12.55 12.27
N GLN A 59 -8.29 11.99 11.16
CA GLN A 59 -9.72 11.66 11.03
C GLN A 59 -10.18 10.59 12.03
N LEU A 60 -9.28 9.74 12.52
CA LEU A 60 -9.53 8.73 13.54
C LEU A 60 -9.23 9.24 14.97
N ASN A 61 -8.99 10.55 15.13
CA ASN A 61 -8.68 11.24 16.39
C ASN A 61 -7.37 10.79 17.06
N GLY A 62 -6.40 10.34 16.26
CA GLY A 62 -5.04 10.03 16.72
C GLY A 62 -4.08 11.20 16.54
N ASN A 63 -2.91 11.11 17.18
CA ASN A 63 -1.79 12.01 16.98
C ASN A 63 -0.74 11.33 16.10
N PHE A 64 -0.29 11.97 15.03
CA PHE A 64 0.88 11.48 14.30
C PHE A 64 2.13 12.26 14.70
N ILE A 65 3.26 11.58 14.73
CA ILE A 65 4.58 12.13 14.98
C ILE A 65 5.44 11.80 13.77
N ASP A 66 5.76 12.82 12.98
CA ASP A 66 6.60 12.66 11.79
C ASP A 66 8.07 12.62 12.20
N VAL A 67 8.67 11.43 12.10
CA VAL A 67 10.06 11.19 12.47
C VAL A 67 10.89 11.12 11.19
N ARG A 68 11.80 12.06 11.02
CA ARG A 68 12.72 12.07 9.88
C ARG A 68 13.80 11.01 10.09
N PHE A 69 13.91 10.11 9.13
CA PHE A 69 14.88 9.01 9.23
C PHE A 69 16.32 9.51 9.38
N GLU A 70 16.65 10.61 8.71
CA GLU A 70 17.98 11.23 8.75
C GLU A 70 18.30 11.89 10.12
N GLU A 71 17.29 12.20 10.92
CA GLU A 71 17.43 12.77 12.27
C GLU A 71 17.60 11.70 13.35
N LEU A 72 17.38 10.41 13.00
CA LEU A 72 17.68 9.30 13.90
C LEU A 72 19.20 9.16 14.06
N ASN A 73 19.65 8.98 15.30
CA ASN A 73 21.08 8.88 15.62
C ASN A 73 21.71 7.53 15.20
N LEU A 74 21.06 6.75 14.33
CA LEU A 74 21.52 5.44 13.85
C LEU A 74 22.94 5.44 13.27
N ASN A 75 23.41 6.59 12.79
CA ASN A 75 24.77 6.77 12.27
C ASN A 75 25.76 7.37 13.31
N ARG A 76 25.30 7.55 14.57
CA ARG A 76 26.05 8.20 15.66
C ARG A 76 26.11 7.33 16.91
N PHE A 77 26.46 6.06 16.74
CA PHE A 77 26.59 5.08 17.85
C PHE A 77 25.29 4.57 18.47
N GLU A 78 24.11 4.95 17.97
CA GLU A 78 22.83 4.38 18.39
C GLU A 78 22.47 3.17 17.52
N SER A 79 22.11 2.06 18.14
CA SER A 79 21.68 0.85 17.43
C SER A 79 20.21 0.92 17.02
N TYR A 80 19.81 0.12 16.01
CA TYR A 80 18.38 -0.06 15.70
C TYR A 80 17.60 -0.58 16.89
N GLU A 81 18.19 -1.45 17.71
CA GLU A 81 17.63 -2.00 18.95
C GLU A 81 17.26 -0.88 19.92
N ASP A 82 18.23 -0.08 20.34
CA ASP A 82 18.03 1.01 21.29
C ASP A 82 16.99 2.01 20.75
N THR A 83 17.11 2.40 19.49
CA THR A 83 16.20 3.36 18.84
C THR A 83 14.77 2.87 18.88
N PHE A 84 14.49 1.63 18.44
CA PHE A 84 13.11 1.11 18.37
C PHE A 84 12.55 0.76 19.75
N GLU A 85 13.37 0.31 20.70
CA GLU A 85 12.94 0.09 22.09
C GLU A 85 12.54 1.42 22.75
N VAL A 86 13.35 2.47 22.62
CA VAL A 86 13.01 3.80 23.12
C VAL A 86 11.76 4.36 22.46
N MET A 87 11.63 4.25 21.13
CA MET A 87 10.42 4.67 20.43
C MET A 87 9.16 3.96 20.94
N SER A 88 9.27 2.68 21.32
CA SER A 88 8.14 1.93 21.87
C SER A 88 7.65 2.46 23.22
N CYS A 89 8.46 3.24 23.94
CA CYS A 89 8.05 3.92 25.17
C CYS A 89 7.11 5.12 24.90
N TYR A 90 7.23 5.75 23.73
CA TYR A 90 6.51 6.99 23.38
C TYR A 90 5.37 6.80 22.42
N LEU A 91 5.48 5.83 21.52
CA LEU A 91 4.54 5.59 20.44
C LEU A 91 3.65 4.38 20.74
N ASP A 92 2.39 4.41 20.27
CA ASP A 92 1.47 3.28 20.31
C ASP A 92 1.55 2.42 19.05
N TYR A 93 1.84 3.03 17.89
CA TYR A 93 1.97 2.37 16.59
C TYR A 93 3.14 2.98 15.82
N LEU A 94 3.70 2.19 14.90
CA LEU A 94 4.73 2.65 13.97
C LEU A 94 4.27 2.38 12.53
N VAL A 95 4.29 3.42 11.70
CA VAL A 95 4.17 3.33 10.24
C VAL A 95 5.56 3.54 9.66
N PHE A 96 6.13 2.50 9.08
CA PHE A 96 7.50 2.54 8.60
C PHE A 96 7.58 2.26 7.10
N ARG A 97 8.17 3.21 6.36
CA ARG A 97 8.53 3.06 4.95
C ARG A 97 10.04 3.01 4.84
N THR A 98 10.57 1.92 4.31
CA THR A 98 12.01 1.68 4.15
C THR A 98 12.37 1.19 2.76
N THR A 99 13.64 1.23 2.43
CA THR A 99 14.20 0.66 1.18
C THR A 99 14.79 -0.73 1.36
N ASP A 100 14.76 -1.25 2.58
CA ASP A 100 15.30 -2.56 2.93
C ASP A 100 14.37 -3.22 3.97
N HIS A 101 13.71 -4.29 3.58
CA HIS A 101 12.76 -5.02 4.43
C HIS A 101 13.39 -5.53 5.73
N LYS A 102 14.70 -5.82 5.73
CA LYS A 102 15.42 -6.22 6.95
C LYS A 102 15.37 -5.16 8.05
N LYS A 103 15.34 -3.87 7.68
CA LYS A 103 15.16 -2.79 8.67
C LYS A 103 13.77 -2.83 9.29
N LEU A 104 12.76 -3.21 8.52
CA LEU A 104 11.40 -3.40 9.03
C LEU A 104 11.32 -4.61 9.98
N GLU A 105 12.02 -5.71 9.66
CA GLU A 105 12.14 -6.87 10.54
C GLU A 105 12.86 -6.53 11.86
N LEU A 106 13.92 -5.70 11.81
CA LEU A 106 14.57 -5.17 13.00
C LEU A 106 13.61 -4.30 13.83
N ALA A 107 12.86 -3.40 13.18
CA ALA A 107 11.83 -2.63 13.85
C ALA A 107 10.81 -3.54 14.53
N TYR A 108 10.32 -4.58 13.84
CA TYR A 108 9.40 -5.56 14.40
C TYR A 108 9.97 -6.29 15.62
N LYS A 109 11.24 -6.63 15.58
CA LYS A 109 11.91 -7.32 16.69
C LYS A 109 11.99 -6.48 17.96
N TYR A 110 12.22 -5.17 17.84
CA TYR A 110 12.57 -4.31 18.98
C TYR A 110 11.50 -3.31 19.39
N PHE A 111 10.62 -2.89 18.50
CA PHE A 111 9.58 -1.88 18.78
C PHE A 111 8.48 -2.35 19.76
N LYS A 112 8.21 -3.66 19.88
CA LYS A 112 7.27 -4.25 20.87
C LYS A 112 5.82 -3.71 20.83
N LYS A 113 5.42 -3.04 19.77
CA LYS A 113 4.07 -2.52 19.52
C LYS A 113 3.71 -2.69 18.03
N PRO A 114 2.43 -2.53 17.61
CA PRO A 114 2.04 -2.75 16.23
C PRO A 114 2.83 -1.92 15.21
N ILE A 115 3.23 -2.56 14.11
CA ILE A 115 3.92 -1.93 12.99
C ILE A 115 3.12 -2.13 11.71
N ILE A 116 3.08 -1.08 10.89
CA ILE A 116 2.55 -1.07 9.53
C ILE A 116 3.70 -0.84 8.55
N ASN A 117 3.90 -1.77 7.62
CA ASN A 117 4.74 -1.56 6.46
C ASN A 117 4.06 -0.60 5.48
N ALA A 118 4.52 0.64 5.45
CA ALA A 118 4.02 1.63 4.49
C ALA A 118 4.56 1.40 3.06
N LEU A 119 5.68 0.75 2.93
CA LEU A 119 6.35 0.17 1.76
C LEU A 119 7.75 -0.29 2.15
N SER A 120 8.17 -1.44 1.68
CA SER A 120 9.56 -1.88 1.63
C SER A 120 9.95 -2.26 0.19
N ASP A 121 11.19 -2.69 -0.03
CA ASP A 121 11.66 -3.16 -1.34
C ASP A 121 10.92 -4.41 -1.86
N ILE A 122 10.43 -5.27 -0.96
CA ILE A 122 9.74 -6.53 -1.34
C ILE A 122 8.23 -6.49 -1.16
N SER A 123 7.65 -5.60 -0.35
CA SER A 123 6.22 -5.60 -0.05
C SER A 123 5.62 -4.20 0.07
N HIS A 124 4.36 -4.06 -0.39
CA HIS A 124 3.55 -2.85 -0.24
C HIS A 124 2.11 -3.20 0.18
N PRO A 125 1.89 -3.74 1.38
CA PRO A 125 0.59 -4.28 1.79
C PRO A 125 -0.51 -3.23 1.78
N CYS A 126 -0.23 -2.00 2.21
CA CYS A 126 -1.20 -0.90 2.18
C CYS A 126 -1.71 -0.57 0.77
N GLN A 127 -0.87 -0.74 -0.28
CA GLN A 127 -1.29 -0.53 -1.65
C GLN A 127 -2.19 -1.68 -2.11
N ALA A 128 -1.79 -2.93 -1.87
CA ALA A 128 -2.55 -4.10 -2.29
C ALA A 128 -3.96 -4.13 -1.67
N ILE A 129 -4.08 -3.83 -0.37
CA ILE A 129 -5.39 -3.71 0.30
C ILE A 129 -6.22 -2.57 -0.33
N SER A 130 -5.60 -1.43 -0.63
CA SER A 130 -6.28 -0.31 -1.29
C SER A 130 -6.75 -0.65 -2.70
N ASP A 131 -5.96 -1.44 -3.45
CA ASP A 131 -6.30 -1.85 -4.80
C ASP A 131 -7.51 -2.79 -4.79
N ILE A 132 -7.52 -3.78 -3.90
CA ILE A 132 -8.67 -4.68 -3.71
C ILE A 132 -9.91 -3.91 -3.22
N TYR A 133 -9.75 -2.98 -2.28
CA TYR A 133 -10.86 -2.12 -1.87
C TYR A 133 -11.43 -1.31 -3.04
N THR A 134 -10.58 -0.78 -3.91
CA THR A 134 -10.99 -0.03 -5.10
C THR A 134 -11.74 -0.92 -6.11
N LEU A 135 -11.27 -2.14 -6.29
CA LEU A 135 -11.98 -3.13 -7.12
C LEU A 135 -13.35 -3.48 -6.52
N LYS A 136 -13.43 -3.68 -5.19
CA LYS A 136 -14.69 -3.93 -4.48
C LYS A 136 -15.68 -2.78 -4.64
N GLU A 137 -15.21 -1.52 -4.49
CA GLU A 137 -16.04 -0.34 -4.68
C GLU A 137 -16.57 -0.23 -6.12
N ASN A 138 -15.73 -0.55 -7.12
CA ASN A 138 -16.09 -0.40 -8.53
C ASN A 138 -16.97 -1.55 -9.06
N PHE A 139 -16.72 -2.78 -8.63
CA PHE A 139 -17.39 -3.99 -9.14
C PHE A 139 -18.42 -4.61 -8.17
N GLY A 140 -18.48 -4.14 -6.93
CA GLY A 140 -19.33 -4.71 -5.88
C GLY A 140 -18.81 -6.03 -5.31
N THR A 141 -17.71 -6.57 -5.83
CA THR A 141 -17.08 -7.82 -5.41
C THR A 141 -15.59 -7.79 -5.62
N ILE A 142 -14.87 -8.66 -4.89
CA ILE A 142 -13.46 -8.96 -5.13
C ILE A 142 -13.24 -10.35 -5.73
N ASP A 143 -14.34 -11.11 -5.91
CA ASP A 143 -14.31 -12.47 -6.41
C ASP A 143 -14.59 -12.51 -7.91
N ASN A 144 -14.06 -13.54 -8.59
CA ASN A 144 -14.25 -13.80 -10.02
C ASN A 144 -13.78 -12.65 -10.94
N LEU A 145 -12.78 -11.90 -10.52
CA LEU A 145 -12.19 -10.85 -11.33
C LEU A 145 -11.02 -11.39 -12.15
N ASN A 146 -10.77 -10.77 -13.31
CA ASN A 146 -9.57 -10.99 -14.10
C ASN A 146 -8.75 -9.71 -14.05
N ILE A 147 -7.58 -9.78 -13.43
CA ILE A 147 -6.63 -8.68 -13.30
C ILE A 147 -5.50 -8.91 -14.29
N VAL A 148 -5.13 -7.89 -15.04
CA VAL A 148 -3.99 -7.93 -15.93
C VAL A 148 -2.93 -6.97 -15.41
N TRP A 149 -1.78 -7.51 -15.03
CA TRP A 149 -0.61 -6.72 -14.69
C TRP A 149 0.27 -6.54 -15.92
N MET A 150 0.63 -5.29 -16.23
CA MET A 150 1.53 -4.96 -17.34
C MET A 150 2.67 -4.10 -16.82
N GLY A 151 3.91 -4.57 -16.95
CA GLY A 151 5.09 -3.80 -16.57
C GLY A 151 6.10 -4.59 -15.73
N ASP A 152 6.80 -3.89 -14.85
CA ASP A 152 7.91 -4.45 -14.06
C ASP A 152 7.42 -5.37 -12.93
N MET A 153 8.19 -6.41 -12.64
CA MET A 153 8.02 -7.21 -11.43
C MET A 153 8.58 -6.43 -10.23
N ASN A 154 7.71 -6.02 -9.34
CA ASN A 154 8.08 -5.20 -8.19
C ASN A 154 7.23 -5.54 -6.95
N ASN A 155 7.53 -4.89 -5.84
CA ASN A 155 6.84 -5.07 -4.56
C ASN A 155 5.32 -4.86 -4.61
N VAL A 156 4.81 -4.04 -5.54
CA VAL A 156 3.36 -3.84 -5.71
C VAL A 156 2.71 -5.07 -6.32
N LEU A 157 3.34 -5.64 -7.36
CA LEU A 157 2.87 -6.91 -7.96
C LEU A 157 2.90 -8.05 -6.94
N PHE A 158 4.01 -8.20 -6.20
CA PHE A 158 4.12 -9.29 -5.23
C PHE A 158 3.02 -9.20 -4.16
N SER A 159 2.77 -8.01 -3.62
CA SER A 159 1.68 -7.83 -2.66
C SER A 159 0.28 -7.98 -3.27
N LEU A 160 0.11 -7.67 -4.58
CA LEU A 160 -1.13 -7.94 -5.29
C LEU A 160 -1.37 -9.45 -5.44
N LEU A 161 -0.34 -10.22 -5.78
CA LEU A 161 -0.43 -11.69 -5.87
C LEU A 161 -0.79 -12.31 -4.51
N GLU A 162 -0.16 -11.86 -3.41
CA GLU A 162 -0.51 -12.33 -2.07
C GLU A 162 -1.96 -11.98 -1.69
N VAL A 163 -2.45 -10.79 -2.00
CA VAL A 163 -3.80 -10.37 -1.60
C VAL A 163 -4.91 -11.06 -2.38
N VAL A 164 -4.62 -11.52 -3.60
CA VAL A 164 -5.57 -12.28 -4.42
C VAL A 164 -5.88 -13.65 -3.80
N ASP A 165 -4.99 -14.20 -2.99
CA ASP A 165 -5.24 -15.47 -2.27
C ASP A 165 -6.42 -15.37 -1.28
N PHE A 166 -6.82 -14.15 -0.87
CA PHE A 166 -8.02 -13.91 -0.06
C PHE A 166 -9.33 -13.81 -0.88
N THR A 167 -9.26 -13.96 -2.20
CA THR A 167 -10.40 -13.86 -3.11
C THR A 167 -10.76 -15.23 -3.67
N LYS A 168 -11.99 -15.37 -4.20
CA LYS A 168 -12.44 -16.60 -4.85
C LYS A 168 -12.39 -16.44 -6.37
N ASN A 169 -11.60 -17.31 -7.03
CA ASN A 169 -11.49 -17.36 -8.49
C ASN A 169 -11.04 -16.04 -9.16
N THR A 170 -10.50 -15.09 -8.44
CA THR A 170 -9.83 -13.92 -9.04
C THR A 170 -8.47 -14.35 -9.57
N LYS A 171 -8.15 -13.94 -10.78
CA LYS A 171 -6.92 -14.32 -11.48
C LYS A 171 -6.09 -13.09 -11.80
N VAL A 172 -4.77 -13.26 -11.80
CA VAL A 172 -3.82 -12.24 -12.21
C VAL A 172 -2.97 -12.76 -13.34
N ASP A 173 -3.17 -12.22 -14.53
CA ASP A 173 -2.30 -12.47 -15.67
C ASP A 173 -1.17 -11.44 -15.69
N VAL A 174 0.08 -11.91 -15.71
CA VAL A 174 1.26 -11.04 -15.58
C VAL A 174 2.00 -10.96 -16.91
N PHE A 175 2.02 -9.79 -17.50
CA PHE A 175 2.79 -9.45 -18.69
C PHE A 175 3.99 -8.59 -18.31
N THR A 176 5.15 -9.21 -18.24
CA THR A 176 6.41 -8.59 -17.81
C THR A 176 7.60 -9.05 -18.65
N SER A 177 8.73 -8.40 -18.49
CA SER A 177 9.99 -8.85 -19.08
C SER A 177 10.84 -9.56 -18.04
N MET A 178 11.34 -10.74 -18.39
CA MET A 178 12.28 -11.51 -17.58
C MET A 178 13.75 -11.12 -17.81
N ASN A 179 14.05 -10.08 -18.60
CA ASN A 179 15.40 -9.73 -19.04
C ASN A 179 16.08 -8.63 -18.23
N ASP A 180 17.42 -8.69 -18.25
CA ASP A 180 18.39 -7.93 -17.46
C ASP A 180 18.30 -6.40 -17.54
N LYS A 181 18.88 -5.77 -16.49
CA LYS A 181 18.85 -4.34 -16.18
C LYS A 181 19.34 -3.37 -17.28
N LYS A 182 20.08 -3.82 -18.28
CA LYS A 182 20.73 -2.92 -19.26
C LYS A 182 19.80 -2.31 -20.31
N ASP A 183 18.65 -2.95 -20.61
CA ASP A 183 17.68 -2.46 -21.61
C ASP A 183 16.25 -2.35 -21.03
N LYS A 184 16.14 -2.24 -19.70
CA LYS A 184 14.87 -2.29 -18.97
C LYS A 184 13.83 -1.29 -19.52
N GLU A 185 14.20 -0.05 -19.76
CA GLU A 185 13.26 0.97 -20.28
C GLU A 185 12.77 0.66 -21.69
N LYS A 186 13.66 0.20 -22.58
CA LYS A 186 13.29 -0.19 -23.94
C LYS A 186 12.41 -1.41 -24.01
N ILE A 187 12.60 -2.34 -23.08
CA ILE A 187 11.82 -3.57 -22.98
C ILE A 187 10.45 -3.26 -22.36
N LEU A 188 10.42 -2.51 -21.27
CA LEU A 188 9.18 -2.12 -20.58
C LEU A 188 8.27 -1.24 -21.45
N SER A 189 8.84 -0.45 -22.39
CA SER A 189 8.02 0.33 -23.34
C SER A 189 7.09 -0.54 -24.20
N LYS A 190 7.39 -1.83 -24.38
CA LYS A 190 6.52 -2.78 -25.09
C LYS A 190 5.27 -3.16 -24.28
N PHE A 191 5.31 -2.95 -22.98
CA PHE A 191 4.21 -3.20 -22.04
C PHE A 191 3.44 -1.92 -21.69
N GLN A 192 3.65 -0.82 -22.44
CA GLN A 192 2.90 0.42 -22.28
C GLN A 192 1.41 0.17 -22.50
N VAL A 193 0.60 0.54 -21.50
CA VAL A 193 -0.86 0.50 -21.65
C VAL A 193 -1.30 1.70 -22.50
N ASN A 194 -1.92 1.44 -23.62
CA ASN A 194 -2.38 2.43 -24.61
C ASN A 194 -3.81 2.11 -25.07
N ASP A 195 -4.38 2.98 -25.90
CA ASP A 195 -5.75 2.83 -26.40
C ASP A 195 -5.97 1.52 -27.16
N LYS A 196 -4.97 1.02 -27.88
CA LYS A 196 -5.06 -0.28 -28.55
C LYS A 196 -5.32 -1.41 -27.57
N ILE A 197 -4.59 -1.42 -26.45
CA ILE A 197 -4.77 -2.42 -25.40
C ILE A 197 -6.13 -2.22 -24.73
N MET A 198 -6.49 -0.99 -24.39
CA MET A 198 -7.75 -0.71 -23.74
C MET A 198 -8.98 -0.95 -24.64
N SER A 199 -8.83 -0.87 -25.96
CA SER A 199 -9.93 -1.11 -26.92
C SER A 199 -10.30 -2.59 -27.07
N VAL A 200 -9.39 -3.50 -26.76
CA VAL A 200 -9.66 -4.96 -26.80
C VAL A 200 -10.07 -5.54 -25.43
N THR A 201 -10.11 -4.71 -24.39
CA THR A 201 -10.63 -5.12 -23.08
C THR A 201 -12.15 -4.99 -23.02
N ASP A 202 -12.77 -5.74 -22.11
CA ASP A 202 -14.21 -5.65 -21.84
C ASP A 202 -14.64 -4.19 -21.57
N GLU A 203 -15.90 -3.86 -21.89
CA GLU A 203 -16.44 -2.51 -21.71
C GLU A 203 -16.35 -2.04 -20.25
N LYS A 204 -16.56 -2.97 -19.30
CA LYS A 204 -16.47 -2.72 -17.85
C LYS A 204 -15.04 -2.67 -17.32
N SER A 205 -14.03 -3.00 -18.12
CA SER A 205 -12.64 -2.98 -17.67
C SER A 205 -12.20 -1.59 -17.25
N VAL A 206 -11.41 -1.52 -16.17
CA VAL A 206 -10.86 -0.27 -15.66
C VAL A 206 -9.35 -0.28 -15.68
N PHE A 207 -8.75 0.90 -15.81
CA PHE A 207 -7.32 1.12 -15.69
C PHE A 207 -6.99 1.64 -14.29
N MET A 208 -6.01 1.01 -13.64
CA MET A 208 -5.48 1.36 -12.33
C MET A 208 -3.97 1.60 -12.39
N HIS A 209 -3.46 2.49 -11.56
CA HIS A 209 -2.03 2.74 -11.39
C HIS A 209 -1.74 3.38 -10.03
N CYS A 210 -0.80 2.82 -9.27
CA CYS A 210 -0.49 3.28 -7.90
C CYS A 210 0.20 4.66 -7.83
N LEU A 211 0.56 5.25 -8.97
CA LEU A 211 1.25 6.53 -9.11
C LEU A 211 2.59 6.65 -8.33
N PRO A 212 3.56 7.44 -8.80
CA PRO A 212 3.53 8.23 -10.05
C PRO A 212 3.63 7.36 -11.28
N ALA A 213 2.89 7.69 -12.34
CA ALA A 213 3.01 7.02 -13.63
C ALA A 213 3.97 7.78 -14.54
N LYS A 214 4.83 7.05 -15.25
CA LYS A 214 5.65 7.60 -16.32
C LYS A 214 4.83 7.67 -17.62
N VAL A 215 4.03 8.74 -17.75
CA VAL A 215 3.23 8.97 -18.96
C VAL A 215 4.12 9.02 -20.20
N GLY A 216 3.70 8.32 -21.26
CA GLY A 216 4.50 8.12 -22.47
C GLY A 216 5.43 6.89 -22.43
N SER A 217 5.66 6.31 -21.25
CA SER A 217 6.45 5.07 -21.07
C SER A 217 5.61 3.91 -20.54
N GLU A 218 5.00 4.05 -19.37
CA GLU A 218 4.17 3.01 -18.73
C GLU A 218 2.73 3.03 -19.26
N VAL A 219 2.22 4.20 -19.55
CA VAL A 219 0.83 4.43 -19.99
C VAL A 219 0.77 5.67 -20.86
N THR A 220 -0.17 5.70 -21.82
CA THR A 220 -0.44 6.92 -22.62
C THR A 220 -1.32 7.90 -21.84
N GLU A 221 -1.27 9.19 -22.23
CA GLU A 221 -2.08 10.23 -21.61
C GLU A 221 -3.58 9.97 -21.76
N ASP A 222 -4.00 9.49 -22.93
CA ASP A 222 -5.40 9.18 -23.24
C ASP A 222 -5.96 8.08 -22.35
N VAL A 223 -5.14 7.08 -21.98
CA VAL A 223 -5.56 6.01 -21.06
C VAL A 223 -5.64 6.51 -19.63
N ILE A 224 -4.58 7.16 -19.12
CA ILE A 224 -4.54 7.56 -17.70
C ILE A 224 -5.58 8.65 -17.39
N LYS A 225 -5.95 9.49 -18.35
CA LYS A 225 -7.01 10.51 -18.26
C LYS A 225 -8.34 10.05 -18.86
N GLY A 226 -8.38 8.85 -19.44
CA GLY A 226 -9.53 8.31 -20.14
C GLY A 226 -10.66 7.86 -19.22
N LYS A 227 -11.82 7.58 -19.82
CA LYS A 227 -13.06 7.20 -19.09
C LYS A 227 -12.94 5.90 -18.28
N LYS A 228 -12.07 4.97 -18.70
CA LYS A 228 -11.82 3.71 -17.99
C LYS A 228 -10.79 3.88 -16.84
N SER A 229 -10.17 5.05 -16.70
CA SER A 229 -9.18 5.29 -15.64
C SER A 229 -9.87 5.59 -14.31
N ILE A 230 -9.57 4.78 -13.29
CA ILE A 230 -10.01 4.99 -11.91
C ILE A 230 -8.82 5.31 -10.98
N VAL A 231 -7.74 5.82 -11.55
CA VAL A 231 -6.49 6.12 -10.84
C VAL A 231 -6.68 7.10 -9.68
N LEU A 232 -7.55 8.10 -9.84
CA LEU A 232 -7.83 9.06 -8.75
C LEU A 232 -8.70 8.44 -7.65
N THR A 233 -9.66 7.58 -8.00
CA THR A 233 -10.43 6.79 -7.03
C THR A 233 -9.51 5.86 -6.24
N GLN A 234 -8.62 5.14 -6.93
CA GLN A 234 -7.58 4.31 -6.31
C GLN A 234 -6.69 5.12 -5.35
N ALA A 235 -6.28 6.33 -5.75
CA ALA A 235 -5.48 7.21 -4.90
C ALA A 235 -6.25 7.70 -3.65
N LYS A 236 -7.56 8.04 -3.79
CA LYS A 236 -8.45 8.36 -2.68
C LYS A 236 -8.60 7.16 -1.72
N ASN A 237 -8.80 5.99 -2.27
CA ASN A 237 -9.05 4.76 -1.50
C ASN A 237 -7.85 4.30 -0.66
N ARG A 238 -6.65 4.79 -0.92
CA ARG A 238 -5.52 4.59 -0.01
C ARG A 238 -5.78 5.15 1.38
N LEU A 239 -6.40 6.33 1.47
CA LEU A 239 -6.79 6.91 2.75
C LEU A 239 -7.82 6.01 3.46
N VAL A 240 -8.82 5.54 2.73
CA VAL A 240 -9.90 4.71 3.26
C VAL A 240 -9.35 3.36 3.76
N ALA A 241 -8.57 2.67 2.93
CA ALA A 241 -7.93 1.41 3.29
C ALA A 241 -6.98 1.54 4.50
N GLN A 242 -6.19 2.61 4.56
CA GLN A 242 -5.28 2.88 5.69
C GLN A 242 -6.05 3.15 6.99
N LYS A 243 -7.20 3.81 6.95
CA LYS A 243 -8.08 3.93 8.12
C LYS A 243 -8.58 2.56 8.59
N GLY A 244 -8.98 1.69 7.67
CA GLY A 244 -9.38 0.30 7.98
C GLY A 244 -8.26 -0.48 8.66
N ILE A 245 -7.03 -0.39 8.14
CA ILE A 245 -5.83 -1.02 8.74
C ILE A 245 -5.58 -0.47 10.15
N LEU A 246 -5.60 0.84 10.33
CA LEU A 246 -5.37 1.47 11.63
C LEU A 246 -6.44 1.07 12.66
N LYS A 247 -7.71 1.01 12.27
CA LYS A 247 -8.79 0.52 13.13
C LYS A 247 -8.61 -0.96 13.47
N TRP A 248 -8.25 -1.80 12.49
CA TRP A 248 -7.99 -3.23 12.75
C TRP A 248 -6.87 -3.44 13.78
N LEU A 249 -5.82 -2.62 13.75
CA LEU A 249 -4.73 -2.69 14.72
C LEU A 249 -5.14 -2.21 16.12
N SER A 250 -6.16 -1.36 16.23
CA SER A 250 -6.56 -0.72 17.50
C SER A 250 -7.46 -1.60 18.40
N ILE A 251 -7.92 -2.75 17.89
CA ILE A 251 -8.86 -3.65 18.59
C ILE A 251 -8.27 -4.99 19.01
#